data_44d16fc18963b96fac33cc7be35c2bdb
#
_entry.id   44d16fc18963b96fac33cc7be35c2bdb
#
_cell.length_a   1.000
_cell.length_b   1.000
_cell.length_c   1.000
_cell.angle_alpha   90.00
_cell.angle_beta   90.00
_cell.angle_gamma   90.00
#
_symmetry.space_group_name_H-M   'P 1'
#
loop_
_entity.id
_entity.type
_entity.pdbx_description
1 polymer ?
#
loop_
_entity_poly.entity_id
_entity_poly.type
_entity_poly.pdbx_seq_one_letter_code
_entity_poly.pdbx_strand_id
1 'polypeptide(L)'
;MTRRERQLLEWIRENPCISQQELADKAGITRSSAAVHISNLMRKGYIAGRGYLLREAPYIAVVGGVNMDIGAVSDAPLVARDSNPGRVTTSLGGVGRNIAHNLCLLGEQVSMITVLGQDSFAQSVRENAADIGLDLSHSATIPGGRTGTYLFIDGCDGDMALAVNDMAIYEHITPEFLRQRLDYINHADLVVVETNLPEASIQWLCSHCTAPVLADPVSTIKAPKLLPVLDKLTALKPNRMEAELLSGVTIRDETDVQKAAKVLLDKGVQQVYISLGSDGLYAEDQAGRHVRLPCPKVQVVNATGGGDAICLLYTSPSPRDISGSR
;
A
#
# COMPACT_ATOMS: atom_id res chain seq x y z
N MET A 1 4.36 5.46 23.80
CA MET A 1 5.64 6.10 24.23
C MET A 1 5.67 6.26 25.74
N THR A 2 6.74 5.81 26.42
CA THR A 2 6.90 5.98 27.87
C THR A 2 7.30 7.42 28.24
N ARG A 3 7.16 7.80 29.52
CA ARG A 3 7.61 9.11 30.01
C ARG A 3 9.11 9.33 29.72
N ARG A 4 9.93 8.29 29.88
CA ARG A 4 11.37 8.36 29.63
C ARG A 4 11.70 8.51 28.14
N GLU A 5 11.02 7.77 27.27
CA GLU A 5 11.18 7.90 25.82
C GLU A 5 10.83 9.32 25.35
N ARG A 6 9.78 9.93 25.89
CA ARG A 6 9.40 11.32 25.56
C ARG A 6 10.50 12.30 25.96
N GLN A 7 11.03 12.17 27.15
CA GLN A 7 12.12 13.04 27.65
C GLN A 7 13.38 12.93 26.79
N LEU A 8 13.78 11.71 26.42
CA LEU A 8 14.94 11.50 25.53
C LEU A 8 14.68 12.08 24.14
N LEU A 9 13.47 11.93 23.62
CA LEU A 9 13.09 12.45 22.30
C LEU A 9 13.14 14.00 22.27
N GLU A 10 12.72 14.68 23.34
CA GLU A 10 12.83 16.13 23.46
C GLU A 10 14.30 16.60 23.40
N TRP A 11 15.20 15.95 24.15
CA TRP A 11 16.62 16.30 24.09
C TRP A 11 17.29 16.00 22.75
N ILE A 12 16.86 14.93 22.08
CA ILE A 12 17.31 14.61 20.71
C ILE A 12 16.80 15.67 19.73
N ARG A 13 15.57 16.19 19.91
CA ARG A 13 15.00 17.26 19.09
C ARG A 13 15.78 18.57 19.26
N GLU A 14 16.18 18.90 20.50
CA GLU A 14 17.02 20.06 20.80
C GLU A 14 18.44 19.92 20.23
N ASN A 15 19.01 18.71 20.29
CA ASN A 15 20.34 18.40 19.75
C ASN A 15 20.34 17.03 19.05
N PRO A 16 20.11 16.99 17.74
CA PRO A 16 20.11 15.73 16.96
C PRO A 16 21.44 14.98 16.95
N CYS A 17 22.53 15.64 17.30
CA CYS A 17 23.87 15.04 17.38
C CYS A 17 24.26 14.58 18.79
N ILE A 18 23.35 14.68 19.78
CA ILE A 18 23.63 14.29 21.16
C ILE A 18 24.02 12.80 21.24
N SER A 19 25.10 12.50 21.93
CA SER A 19 25.57 11.13 22.07
C SER A 19 24.71 10.32 23.06
N GLN A 20 24.74 8.98 22.90
CA GLN A 20 24.06 8.08 23.83
C GLN A 20 24.55 8.21 25.28
N GLN A 21 25.81 8.58 25.45
CA GLN A 21 26.38 8.80 26.75
C GLN A 21 25.82 10.08 27.42
N GLU A 22 25.78 11.18 26.65
CA GLU A 22 25.21 12.44 27.15
C GLU A 22 23.71 12.30 27.47
N LEU A 23 22.95 11.55 26.64
CA LEU A 23 21.55 11.22 26.92
C LEU A 23 21.40 10.39 28.22
N ALA A 24 22.28 9.43 28.41
CA ALA A 24 22.29 8.60 29.64
C ALA A 24 22.57 9.44 30.88
N ASP A 25 23.58 10.32 30.80
CA ASP A 25 23.98 11.20 31.89
C ASP A 25 22.86 12.19 32.23
N LYS A 26 22.27 12.85 31.24
CA LYS A 26 21.10 13.73 31.42
C LYS A 26 19.88 13.01 32.00
N ALA A 27 19.67 11.76 31.62
CA ALA A 27 18.54 10.97 32.11
C ALA A 27 18.76 10.28 33.43
N GLY A 28 20.01 10.26 33.95
CA GLY A 28 20.38 9.52 35.16
C GLY A 28 20.23 8.01 35.00
N ILE A 29 20.56 7.48 33.80
CA ILE A 29 20.47 6.05 33.46
C ILE A 29 21.78 5.56 32.85
N THR A 30 21.92 4.25 32.67
CA THR A 30 23.08 3.69 31.99
C THR A 30 23.03 3.93 30.48
N ARG A 31 24.18 4.00 29.79
CA ARG A 31 24.29 4.09 28.34
C ARG A 31 23.53 2.97 27.65
N SER A 32 23.57 1.74 28.18
CA SER A 32 22.82 0.60 27.65
C SER A 32 21.31 0.81 27.74
N SER A 33 20.81 1.37 28.84
CA SER A 33 19.40 1.72 28.98
C SER A 33 18.98 2.82 28.00
N ALA A 34 19.82 3.84 27.79
CA ALA A 34 19.58 4.88 26.79
C ALA A 34 19.52 4.26 25.38
N ALA A 35 20.45 3.36 25.04
CA ALA A 35 20.46 2.66 23.76
C ALA A 35 19.18 1.85 23.51
N VAL A 36 18.64 1.18 24.54
CA VAL A 36 17.36 0.45 24.45
C VAL A 36 16.20 1.42 24.16
N HIS A 37 16.12 2.54 24.86
CA HIS A 37 15.09 3.55 24.62
C HIS A 37 15.18 4.15 23.21
N ILE A 38 16.40 4.45 22.74
CA ILE A 38 16.64 4.94 21.37
C ILE A 38 16.20 3.89 20.35
N SER A 39 16.57 2.62 20.53
CA SER A 39 16.12 1.53 19.64
C SER A 39 14.60 1.41 19.60
N ASN A 40 13.94 1.55 20.75
CA ASN A 40 12.47 1.56 20.80
C ASN A 40 11.87 2.77 20.08
N LEU A 41 12.47 3.96 20.20
CA LEU A 41 12.03 5.16 19.47
C LEU A 41 12.24 5.02 17.96
N MET A 42 13.34 4.38 17.52
CA MET A 42 13.56 4.06 16.11
C MET A 42 12.53 3.05 15.60
N ARG A 43 12.28 1.97 16.35
CA ARG A 43 11.27 0.96 15.99
C ARG A 43 9.86 1.54 15.90
N LYS A 44 9.54 2.50 16.76
CA LYS A 44 8.26 3.23 16.76
C LYS A 44 8.20 4.35 15.71
N GLY A 45 9.25 4.58 14.92
CA GLY A 45 9.27 5.57 13.87
C GLY A 45 9.50 7.02 14.30
N TYR A 46 9.75 7.30 15.57
CA TYR A 46 10.05 8.65 16.05
C TYR A 46 11.46 9.13 15.66
N ILE A 47 12.39 8.22 15.45
CA ILE A 47 13.77 8.48 15.01
C ILE A 47 13.97 7.77 13.67
N ALA A 48 14.27 8.51 12.62
CA ALA A 48 14.30 8.01 11.25
C ALA A 48 15.66 7.45 10.81
N GLY A 49 16.76 7.72 11.55
CA GLY A 49 18.08 7.28 11.13
C GLY A 49 19.22 7.63 12.07
N ARG A 50 20.45 7.40 11.63
CA ARG A 50 21.66 7.77 12.37
C ARG A 50 21.79 9.30 12.44
N GLY A 51 22.24 9.83 13.54
CA GLY A 51 22.22 11.26 13.85
C GLY A 51 20.86 11.71 14.38
N TYR A 52 19.99 10.75 14.79
CA TYR A 52 18.68 11.00 15.38
C TYR A 52 17.81 11.92 14.53
N LEU A 53 17.72 11.64 13.23
CA LEU A 53 16.78 12.31 12.36
C LEU A 53 15.36 12.01 12.86
N LEU A 54 14.65 13.03 13.29
CA LEU A 54 13.28 12.92 13.75
C LEU A 54 12.36 12.88 12.52
N ARG A 55 11.38 11.99 12.54
CA ARG A 55 10.29 12.06 11.58
C ARG A 55 9.23 12.99 12.19
N GLU A 56 9.12 14.19 11.65
CA GLU A 56 8.17 15.21 12.10
C GLU A 56 6.89 15.23 11.25
N ALA A 57 6.98 14.73 10.02
CA ALA A 57 5.84 14.68 9.11
C ALA A 57 5.00 13.40 9.28
N PRO A 58 3.68 13.50 9.15
CA PRO A 58 2.78 12.38 9.02
C PRO A 58 3.18 11.50 7.82
N TYR A 59 2.83 10.22 7.85
CA TYR A 59 3.13 9.32 6.73
C TYR A 59 2.05 8.26 6.54
N ILE A 60 2.00 7.74 5.31
CA ILE A 60 1.14 6.63 4.93
C ILE A 60 1.98 5.36 4.86
N ALA A 61 1.55 4.30 5.54
CA ALA A 61 2.16 2.98 5.44
C ALA A 61 1.42 2.14 4.40
N VAL A 62 2.11 1.67 3.37
CA VAL A 62 1.55 0.76 2.37
C VAL A 62 2.11 -0.63 2.57
N VAL A 63 1.26 -1.58 2.98
CA VAL A 63 1.61 -2.99 3.16
C VAL A 63 1.11 -3.77 1.95
N GLY A 64 2.00 -4.17 1.06
CA GLY A 64 1.57 -4.75 -0.22
C GLY A 64 2.71 -5.29 -1.07
N GLY A 65 2.34 -5.81 -2.24
CA GLY A 65 3.25 -6.39 -3.21
C GLY A 65 3.89 -5.38 -4.14
N VAL A 66 5.08 -5.73 -4.60
CA VAL A 66 5.82 -5.09 -5.67
C VAL A 66 6.38 -6.16 -6.60
N ASN A 67 6.20 -6.02 -7.89
CA ASN A 67 6.68 -6.97 -8.87
C ASN A 67 7.27 -6.29 -10.10
N MET A 68 7.97 -7.08 -10.91
CA MET A 68 8.36 -6.71 -12.26
C MET A 68 7.32 -7.23 -13.24
N ASP A 69 6.72 -6.33 -14.01
CA ASP A 69 5.86 -6.67 -15.13
C ASP A 69 6.72 -6.84 -16.39
N ILE A 70 6.61 -7.99 -17.03
CA ILE A 70 7.30 -8.31 -18.28
C ILE A 70 6.22 -8.55 -19.35
N GLY A 71 6.02 -7.56 -20.20
CA GLY A 71 5.06 -7.62 -21.28
C GLY A 71 5.75 -7.92 -22.62
N ALA A 72 5.18 -8.84 -23.40
CA ALA A 72 5.61 -9.11 -24.75
C ALA A 72 4.42 -8.91 -25.72
N VAL A 73 4.65 -8.23 -26.84
CA VAL A 73 3.66 -8.05 -27.92
C VAL A 73 4.22 -8.69 -29.17
N SER A 74 3.48 -9.61 -29.77
CA SER A 74 3.88 -10.27 -31.02
C SER A 74 3.65 -9.34 -32.22
N ASP A 75 4.59 -9.34 -33.17
CA ASP A 75 4.48 -8.57 -34.41
C ASP A 75 3.47 -9.20 -35.44
N ALA A 76 3.12 -10.48 -35.24
CA ALA A 76 2.21 -11.24 -36.08
C ALA A 76 1.32 -12.17 -35.22
N PRO A 77 0.28 -12.82 -35.79
CA PRO A 77 -0.49 -13.81 -35.06
C PRO A 77 0.37 -14.88 -34.44
N LEU A 78 0.15 -15.15 -33.15
CA LEU A 78 0.95 -16.08 -32.36
C LEU A 78 0.88 -17.50 -32.90
N VAL A 79 2.05 -18.10 -33.10
CA VAL A 79 2.20 -19.50 -33.47
C VAL A 79 2.60 -20.30 -32.23
N ALA A 80 1.71 -21.19 -31.80
CA ALA A 80 1.95 -22.00 -30.61
C ALA A 80 3.15 -22.96 -30.84
N ARG A 81 3.98 -23.10 -29.82
CA ARG A 81 5.18 -23.99 -29.83
C ARG A 81 6.28 -23.54 -30.79
N ASP A 82 6.29 -22.28 -31.19
CA ASP A 82 7.32 -21.71 -32.05
C ASP A 82 7.83 -20.39 -31.48
N SER A 83 8.93 -19.87 -32.04
CA SER A 83 9.47 -18.56 -31.72
C SER A 83 8.71 -17.47 -32.47
N ASN A 84 8.11 -16.55 -31.72
CA ASN A 84 7.34 -15.45 -32.27
C ASN A 84 8.17 -14.15 -32.15
N PRO A 85 8.54 -13.52 -33.26
CA PRO A 85 9.14 -12.19 -33.24
C PRO A 85 8.20 -11.17 -32.61
N GLY A 86 8.77 -10.23 -31.83
CA GLY A 86 7.95 -9.24 -31.15
C GLY A 86 8.79 -8.28 -30.31
N ARG A 87 8.13 -7.48 -29.51
CA ARG A 87 8.73 -6.52 -28.60
C ARG A 87 8.51 -6.94 -27.16
N VAL A 88 9.55 -6.85 -26.33
CA VAL A 88 9.48 -7.10 -24.89
C VAL A 88 9.73 -5.79 -24.15
N THR A 89 8.90 -5.52 -23.16
CA THR A 89 9.01 -4.37 -22.26
C THR A 89 9.02 -4.85 -20.81
N THR A 90 9.70 -4.09 -19.96
CA THR A 90 9.68 -4.32 -18.51
C THR A 90 9.25 -3.05 -17.80
N SER A 91 8.44 -3.19 -16.76
CA SER A 91 8.02 -2.09 -15.91
C SER A 91 7.83 -2.54 -14.47
N LEU A 92 8.00 -1.61 -13.54
CA LEU A 92 7.69 -1.89 -12.15
C LEU A 92 6.18 -1.89 -11.94
N GLY A 93 5.68 -2.97 -11.36
CA GLY A 93 4.27 -3.20 -11.07
C GLY A 93 4.02 -3.56 -9.60
N GLY A 94 2.84 -4.11 -9.36
CA GLY A 94 2.32 -4.45 -8.05
C GLY A 94 1.38 -3.38 -7.50
N VAL A 95 0.19 -3.81 -7.06
CA VAL A 95 -0.86 -2.89 -6.59
C VAL A 95 -0.36 -2.03 -5.43
N GLY A 96 0.28 -2.66 -4.42
CA GLY A 96 0.86 -1.93 -3.30
C GLY A 96 1.89 -0.89 -3.74
N ARG A 97 2.82 -1.26 -4.65
CA ARG A 97 3.81 -0.34 -5.19
C ARG A 97 3.19 0.78 -6.03
N ASN A 98 2.19 0.50 -6.84
CA ASN A 98 1.52 1.51 -7.66
C ASN A 98 0.80 2.55 -6.79
N ILE A 99 0.12 2.11 -5.74
CA ILE A 99 -0.50 3.00 -4.75
C ILE A 99 0.58 3.87 -4.08
N ALA A 100 1.66 3.26 -3.57
CA ALA A 100 2.75 3.96 -2.91
C ALA A 100 3.42 4.99 -3.85
N HIS A 101 3.70 4.60 -5.11
CA HIS A 101 4.27 5.48 -6.12
C HIS A 101 3.41 6.72 -6.38
N ASN A 102 2.12 6.50 -6.61
CA ASN A 102 1.20 7.59 -6.89
C ASN A 102 1.07 8.54 -5.69
N LEU A 103 1.04 8.02 -4.47
CA LEU A 103 1.04 8.85 -3.25
C LEU A 103 2.30 9.73 -3.16
N CYS A 104 3.48 9.16 -3.44
CA CYS A 104 4.72 9.95 -3.50
C CYS A 104 4.64 11.05 -4.55
N LEU A 105 4.06 10.78 -5.74
CA LEU A 105 3.88 11.79 -6.79
C LEU A 105 2.92 12.93 -6.38
N LEU A 106 2.01 12.67 -5.45
CA LEU A 106 1.14 13.69 -4.85
C LEU A 106 1.82 14.47 -3.72
N GLY A 107 3.05 14.12 -3.37
CA GLY A 107 3.83 14.80 -2.33
C GLY A 107 3.66 14.23 -0.93
N GLU A 108 2.95 13.07 -0.79
CA GLU A 108 2.79 12.41 0.49
C GLU A 108 4.08 11.72 0.93
N GLN A 109 4.31 11.66 2.25
CA GLN A 109 5.36 10.82 2.83
C GLN A 109 4.86 9.39 2.91
N VAL A 110 5.52 8.48 2.19
CA VAL A 110 5.07 7.09 2.08
C VAL A 110 6.16 6.13 2.52
N SER A 111 5.80 5.16 3.35
CA SER A 111 6.64 4.02 3.66
C SER A 111 5.99 2.74 3.15
N MET A 112 6.69 2.02 2.28
CA MET A 112 6.21 0.73 1.78
C MET A 112 6.84 -0.40 2.57
N ILE A 113 5.99 -1.30 3.06
CA ILE A 113 6.34 -2.50 3.82
C ILE A 113 6.08 -3.72 2.94
N THR A 114 7.14 -4.26 2.38
CA THR A 114 7.10 -5.36 1.42
C THR A 114 8.29 -6.29 1.60
N VAL A 115 8.38 -7.30 0.74
CA VAL A 115 9.52 -8.20 0.63
C VAL A 115 10.07 -8.19 -0.79
N LEU A 116 11.39 -8.20 -0.91
CA LEU A 116 12.13 -8.19 -2.16
C LEU A 116 13.09 -9.37 -2.21
N GLY A 117 13.38 -9.86 -3.39
CA GLY A 117 14.42 -10.86 -3.62
C GLY A 117 15.83 -10.29 -3.54
N GLN A 118 16.82 -11.15 -3.85
CA GLN A 118 18.22 -10.79 -4.06
C GLN A 118 18.56 -10.85 -5.55
N ASP A 119 17.89 -10.02 -6.36
CA ASP A 119 17.98 -10.02 -7.81
C ASP A 119 18.03 -8.60 -8.39
N SER A 120 18.21 -8.51 -9.71
CA SER A 120 18.24 -7.22 -10.42
C SER A 120 16.90 -6.49 -10.36
N PHE A 121 15.77 -7.19 -10.24
CA PHE A 121 14.46 -6.57 -10.10
C PHE A 121 14.32 -5.85 -8.76
N ALA A 122 14.81 -6.47 -7.67
CA ALA A 122 14.88 -5.80 -6.38
C ALA A 122 15.73 -4.53 -6.42
N GLN A 123 16.83 -4.54 -7.17
CA GLN A 123 17.67 -3.36 -7.36
C GLN A 123 16.92 -2.24 -8.09
N SER A 124 16.23 -2.56 -9.19
CA SER A 124 15.40 -1.59 -9.92
C SER A 124 14.28 -0.99 -9.06
N VAL A 125 13.67 -1.79 -8.19
CA VAL A 125 12.67 -1.29 -7.21
C VAL A 125 13.30 -0.28 -6.25
N ARG A 126 14.49 -0.56 -5.72
CA ARG A 126 15.19 0.32 -4.76
C ARG A 126 15.63 1.63 -5.40
N GLU A 127 16.12 1.57 -6.63
CA GLU A 127 16.53 2.75 -7.41
C GLU A 127 15.31 3.65 -7.66
N ASN A 128 14.22 3.08 -8.16
CA ASN A 128 13.00 3.85 -8.37
C ASN A 128 12.43 4.42 -7.06
N ALA A 129 12.47 3.66 -5.97
CA ALA A 129 12.01 4.13 -4.67
C ALA A 129 12.84 5.35 -4.19
N ALA A 130 14.15 5.32 -4.38
CA ALA A 130 15.04 6.45 -4.06
C ALA A 130 14.71 7.68 -4.90
N ASP A 131 14.46 7.49 -6.21
CA ASP A 131 14.15 8.59 -7.14
C ASP A 131 12.85 9.33 -6.78
N ILE A 132 11.85 8.61 -6.27
CA ILE A 132 10.52 9.19 -5.92
C ILE A 132 10.35 9.49 -4.43
N GLY A 133 11.37 9.24 -3.60
CA GLY A 133 11.32 9.45 -2.16
C GLY A 133 10.48 8.42 -1.39
N LEU A 134 10.26 7.23 -1.96
CA LEU A 134 9.54 6.14 -1.29
C LEU A 134 10.43 5.44 -0.27
N ASP A 135 10.02 5.43 1.00
CA ASP A 135 10.75 4.79 2.08
C ASP A 135 10.54 3.27 2.08
N LEU A 136 11.62 2.50 1.89
CA LEU A 136 11.65 1.04 1.97
C LEU A 136 12.36 0.50 3.24
N SER A 137 12.65 1.36 4.22
CA SER A 137 13.44 0.99 5.40
C SER A 137 12.82 -0.12 6.25
N HIS A 138 11.50 -0.28 6.17
CA HIS A 138 10.73 -1.31 6.86
C HIS A 138 10.39 -2.53 5.97
N SER A 139 10.86 -2.54 4.71
CA SER A 139 10.80 -3.71 3.83
C SER A 139 11.93 -4.69 4.15
N ALA A 140 11.82 -5.93 3.69
CA ALA A 140 12.86 -6.94 3.89
C ALA A 140 13.39 -7.50 2.56
N THR A 141 14.66 -7.90 2.57
CA THR A 141 15.25 -8.71 1.48
C THR A 141 15.24 -10.17 1.92
N ILE A 142 14.69 -11.04 1.09
CA ILE A 142 14.62 -12.47 1.34
C ILE A 142 15.88 -13.13 0.72
N PRO A 143 16.77 -13.71 1.54
CA PRO A 143 17.97 -14.37 1.04
C PRO A 143 17.62 -15.53 0.08
N GLY A 144 18.18 -15.52 -1.12
CA GLY A 144 17.89 -16.49 -2.18
C GLY A 144 16.48 -16.38 -2.79
N GLY A 145 15.66 -15.43 -2.32
CA GLY A 145 14.34 -15.16 -2.89
C GLY A 145 14.42 -14.46 -4.24
N ARG A 146 13.34 -14.55 -5.01
CA ARG A 146 13.13 -13.82 -6.26
C ARG A 146 12.04 -12.78 -6.07
N THR A 147 12.27 -11.57 -6.58
CA THR A 147 11.24 -10.51 -6.60
C THR A 147 10.05 -10.95 -7.44
N GLY A 148 8.84 -10.62 -7.00
CA GLY A 148 7.61 -10.99 -7.70
C GLY A 148 7.66 -10.60 -9.17
N THR A 149 7.09 -11.43 -10.04
CA THR A 149 7.12 -11.22 -11.49
C THR A 149 5.76 -11.52 -12.09
N TYR A 150 5.28 -10.63 -12.96
CA TYR A 150 4.10 -10.86 -13.79
C TYR A 150 4.52 -10.81 -15.25
N LEU A 151 4.45 -11.94 -15.92
CA LEU A 151 4.77 -12.08 -17.34
C LEU A 151 3.49 -12.24 -18.13
N PHE A 152 3.31 -11.44 -19.20
CA PHE A 152 2.18 -11.58 -20.09
C PHE A 152 2.61 -11.44 -21.56
N ILE A 153 1.86 -12.08 -22.44
CA ILE A 153 2.07 -12.06 -23.87
C ILE A 153 0.76 -11.63 -24.53
N ASP A 154 0.83 -10.55 -25.27
CA ASP A 154 -0.27 -10.04 -26.07
C ASP A 154 -0.09 -10.46 -27.55
N GLY A 155 -1.19 -10.74 -28.20
CA GLY A 155 -1.22 -10.92 -29.65
C GLY A 155 -1.00 -9.59 -30.39
N CYS A 156 -0.80 -9.69 -31.70
CA CYS A 156 -0.68 -8.50 -32.56
C CYS A 156 -2.00 -7.68 -32.64
N ASP A 157 -3.11 -8.24 -32.17
CA ASP A 157 -4.41 -7.59 -31.99
C ASP A 157 -4.52 -6.79 -30.70
N GLY A 158 -3.54 -6.93 -29.81
CA GLY A 158 -3.49 -6.27 -28.50
C GLY A 158 -4.23 -7.01 -27.38
N ASP A 159 -4.81 -8.18 -27.70
CA ASP A 159 -5.45 -9.02 -26.69
C ASP A 159 -4.42 -9.92 -25.99
N MET A 160 -4.60 -10.08 -24.67
CA MET A 160 -3.74 -10.95 -23.87
C MET A 160 -3.97 -12.41 -24.23
N ALA A 161 -2.93 -13.06 -24.76
CA ALA A 161 -2.97 -14.47 -25.12
C ALA A 161 -2.61 -15.38 -23.93
N LEU A 162 -1.67 -14.97 -23.08
CA LEU A 162 -1.20 -15.76 -21.95
C LEU A 162 -0.60 -14.85 -20.87
N ALA A 163 -0.79 -15.23 -19.60
CA ALA A 163 -0.06 -14.62 -18.48
C ALA A 163 0.38 -15.67 -17.47
N VAL A 164 1.53 -15.41 -16.84
CA VAL A 164 2.05 -16.21 -15.72
C VAL A 164 2.51 -15.25 -14.64
N ASN A 165 2.17 -15.52 -13.39
CA ASN A 165 2.66 -14.76 -12.25
C ASN A 165 3.46 -15.65 -11.30
N ASP A 166 4.58 -15.12 -10.81
CA ASP A 166 5.35 -15.68 -9.72
C ASP A 166 5.35 -14.67 -8.56
N MET A 167 4.46 -14.90 -7.60
CA MET A 167 4.23 -14.03 -6.45
C MET A 167 4.52 -14.76 -5.12
N ALA A 168 5.20 -15.92 -5.18
CA ALA A 168 5.46 -16.77 -4.02
C ALA A 168 6.24 -16.04 -2.91
N ILE A 169 7.03 -15.02 -3.27
CA ILE A 169 7.79 -14.24 -2.29
C ILE A 169 6.89 -13.55 -1.25
N TYR A 170 5.64 -13.23 -1.59
CA TYR A 170 4.73 -12.56 -0.63
C TYR A 170 4.31 -13.46 0.54
N GLU A 171 4.51 -14.78 0.44
CA GLU A 171 4.33 -15.70 1.56
C GLU A 171 5.26 -15.39 2.75
N HIS A 172 6.35 -14.65 2.51
CA HIS A 172 7.23 -14.15 3.56
C HIS A 172 6.66 -12.93 4.32
N ILE A 173 5.59 -12.29 3.83
CA ILE A 173 4.87 -11.26 4.59
C ILE A 173 3.93 -11.97 5.56
N THR A 174 4.49 -12.62 6.56
CA THR A 174 3.76 -13.40 7.57
C THR A 174 3.22 -12.50 8.69
N PRO A 175 2.30 -12.99 9.55
CA PRO A 175 1.92 -12.29 10.78
C PRO A 175 3.12 -11.93 11.67
N GLU A 176 4.14 -12.78 11.74
CA GLU A 176 5.37 -12.50 12.51
C GLU A 176 6.19 -11.36 11.88
N PHE A 177 6.30 -11.32 10.56
CA PHE A 177 6.94 -10.22 9.83
C PHE A 177 6.24 -8.88 10.15
N LEU A 178 4.92 -8.86 10.15
CA LEU A 178 4.11 -7.68 10.46
C LEU A 178 4.19 -7.31 11.94
N ARG A 179 4.20 -8.28 12.84
CA ARG A 179 4.32 -8.06 14.29
C ARG A 179 5.57 -7.29 14.65
N GLN A 180 6.69 -7.57 14.01
CA GLN A 180 7.94 -6.86 14.24
C GLN A 180 7.90 -5.39 13.80
N ARG A 181 6.94 -5.02 12.95
CA ARG A 181 6.74 -3.68 12.37
C ARG A 181 5.49 -2.97 12.89
N LEU A 182 4.70 -3.63 13.73
CA LEU A 182 3.39 -3.14 14.15
C LEU A 182 3.47 -1.77 14.83
N ASP A 183 4.45 -1.56 15.69
CA ASP A 183 4.64 -0.25 16.34
C ASP A 183 4.84 0.88 15.30
N TYR A 184 5.59 0.60 14.23
CA TYR A 184 5.78 1.54 13.14
C TYR A 184 4.49 1.72 12.34
N ILE A 185 3.83 0.65 11.96
CA ILE A 185 2.55 0.68 11.21
C ILE A 185 1.50 1.48 11.98
N ASN A 186 1.40 1.29 13.30
CA ASN A 186 0.43 1.99 14.15
C ASN A 186 0.71 3.49 14.35
N HIS A 187 1.88 4.00 13.94
CA HIS A 187 2.20 5.42 13.95
C HIS A 187 1.94 6.10 12.59
N ALA A 188 1.51 5.35 11.59
CA ALA A 188 1.07 5.92 10.33
C ALA A 188 -0.29 6.62 10.50
N ASP A 189 -0.55 7.69 9.76
CA ASP A 189 -1.86 8.34 9.72
C ASP A 189 -2.90 7.49 8.98
N LEU A 190 -2.42 6.67 8.04
CA LEU A 190 -3.20 5.73 7.27
C LEU A 190 -2.36 4.51 6.93
N VAL A 191 -2.97 3.34 6.98
CA VAL A 191 -2.40 2.09 6.49
C VAL A 191 -3.17 1.63 5.28
N VAL A 192 -2.49 1.40 4.17
CA VAL A 192 -3.07 0.78 2.98
C VAL A 192 -2.65 -0.67 2.93
N VAL A 193 -3.60 -1.58 2.74
CA VAL A 193 -3.36 -3.02 2.57
C VAL A 193 -4.03 -3.52 1.30
N GLU A 194 -3.41 -4.49 0.60
CA GLU A 194 -4.00 -5.07 -0.60
C GLU A 194 -3.93 -6.61 -0.58
N THR A 195 -4.76 -7.27 -1.37
CA THR A 195 -5.02 -8.70 -1.22
C THR A 195 -4.06 -9.64 -1.96
N ASN A 196 -2.93 -9.15 -2.51
CA ASN A 196 -1.82 -10.03 -2.90
C ASN A 196 -1.15 -10.69 -1.68
N LEU A 197 -1.30 -10.08 -0.52
CA LEU A 197 -0.80 -10.62 0.74
C LEU A 197 -1.48 -11.95 1.12
N PRO A 198 -0.80 -12.81 1.92
CA PRO A 198 -1.44 -13.97 2.53
C PRO A 198 -2.64 -13.57 3.39
N GLU A 199 -3.71 -14.35 3.32
CA GLU A 199 -4.95 -14.09 4.05
C GLU A 199 -4.73 -13.95 5.56
N ALA A 200 -3.94 -14.86 6.14
CA ALA A 200 -3.59 -14.81 7.56
C ALA A 200 -2.91 -13.51 7.97
N SER A 201 -2.10 -12.93 7.07
CA SER A 201 -1.40 -11.68 7.31
C SER A 201 -2.33 -10.47 7.26
N ILE A 202 -3.28 -10.47 6.32
CA ILE A 202 -4.32 -9.43 6.24
C ILE A 202 -5.18 -9.47 7.50
N GLN A 203 -5.66 -10.65 7.88
CA GLN A 203 -6.48 -10.83 9.08
C GLN A 203 -5.74 -10.41 10.35
N TRP A 204 -4.48 -10.81 10.45
CA TRP A 204 -3.66 -10.44 11.60
C TRP A 204 -3.44 -8.93 11.67
N LEU A 205 -3.06 -8.30 10.55
CA LEU A 205 -2.82 -6.86 10.47
C LEU A 205 -4.08 -6.06 10.85
N CYS A 206 -5.20 -6.33 10.20
CA CYS A 206 -6.45 -5.62 10.46
C CYS A 206 -6.95 -5.80 11.91
N SER A 207 -6.63 -6.95 12.55
CA SER A 207 -7.02 -7.21 13.94
C SER A 207 -6.13 -6.53 14.98
N HIS A 208 -4.89 -6.16 14.65
CA HIS A 208 -3.90 -5.60 15.58
C HIS A 208 -3.52 -4.15 15.25
N CYS A 209 -3.84 -3.68 14.04
CA CYS A 209 -3.60 -2.30 13.65
C CYS A 209 -4.57 -1.36 14.38
N THR A 210 -4.02 -0.26 14.93
CA THR A 210 -4.80 0.81 15.57
C THR A 210 -4.91 2.07 14.72
N ALA A 211 -4.10 2.17 13.67
CA ALA A 211 -4.23 3.22 12.66
C ALA A 211 -5.41 2.91 11.71
N PRO A 212 -5.99 3.93 11.08
CA PRO A 212 -7.01 3.73 10.04
C PRO A 212 -6.49 2.81 8.93
N VAL A 213 -7.29 1.82 8.49
CA VAL A 213 -6.92 0.87 7.44
C VAL A 213 -7.80 1.04 6.22
N LEU A 214 -7.17 1.29 5.06
CA LEU A 214 -7.79 1.22 3.74
C LEU A 214 -7.38 -0.08 3.07
N ALA A 215 -8.35 -0.82 2.50
CA ALA A 215 -8.09 -2.06 1.77
C ALA A 215 -8.43 -1.96 0.28
N ASP A 216 -7.53 -2.49 -0.57
CA ASP A 216 -7.78 -2.73 -2.00
C ASP A 216 -7.95 -4.23 -2.25
N PRO A 217 -9.09 -4.67 -2.83
CA PRO A 217 -9.36 -6.08 -3.10
C PRO A 217 -8.54 -6.69 -4.24
N VAL A 218 -7.88 -5.88 -5.08
CA VAL A 218 -7.03 -6.27 -6.23
C VAL A 218 -7.78 -7.01 -7.34
N SER A 219 -8.54 -8.05 -6.99
CA SER A 219 -9.29 -8.85 -7.96
C SER A 219 -10.41 -9.65 -7.28
N THR A 220 -11.39 -10.10 -8.05
CA THR A 220 -12.50 -10.93 -7.55
C THR A 220 -12.03 -12.25 -6.91
N ILE A 221 -10.94 -12.84 -7.40
CA ILE A 221 -10.38 -14.08 -6.83
C ILE A 221 -9.77 -13.82 -5.44
N LYS A 222 -9.20 -12.65 -5.21
CA LYS A 222 -8.48 -12.29 -3.98
C LYS A 222 -9.35 -11.54 -2.97
N ALA A 223 -10.38 -10.83 -3.43
CA ALA A 223 -11.31 -10.07 -2.59
C ALA A 223 -11.90 -10.84 -1.41
N PRO A 224 -12.22 -12.15 -1.49
CA PRO A 224 -12.73 -12.91 -0.36
C PRO A 224 -11.84 -12.91 0.88
N LYS A 225 -10.54 -12.69 0.75
CA LYS A 225 -9.60 -12.56 1.89
C LYS A 225 -9.99 -11.42 2.86
N LEU A 226 -10.76 -10.43 2.38
CA LEU A 226 -11.21 -9.29 3.19
C LEU A 226 -12.51 -9.57 3.96
N LEU A 227 -13.30 -10.60 3.58
CA LEU A 227 -14.59 -10.89 4.23
C LEU A 227 -14.51 -11.01 5.76
N PRO A 228 -13.48 -11.68 6.34
CA PRO A 228 -13.38 -11.83 7.80
C PRO A 228 -12.99 -10.55 8.55
N VAL A 229 -12.59 -9.48 7.84
CA VAL A 229 -12.04 -8.25 8.45
C VAL A 229 -12.74 -6.97 7.99
N LEU A 230 -13.86 -7.08 7.29
CA LEU A 230 -14.61 -5.91 6.79
C LEU A 230 -14.96 -4.92 7.92
N ASP A 231 -15.29 -5.42 9.11
CA ASP A 231 -15.61 -4.62 10.29
C ASP A 231 -14.40 -3.90 10.92
N LYS A 232 -13.20 -4.17 10.44
CA LYS A 232 -11.95 -3.52 10.88
C LYS A 232 -11.48 -2.43 9.91
N LEU A 233 -12.12 -2.34 8.74
CA LEU A 233 -11.68 -1.42 7.70
C LEU A 233 -12.28 -0.02 7.89
N THR A 234 -11.42 0.99 7.88
CA THR A 234 -11.85 2.38 7.77
C THR A 234 -12.35 2.68 6.37
N ALA A 235 -11.68 2.14 5.35
CA ALA A 235 -12.10 2.31 3.97
C ALA A 235 -11.88 1.04 3.14
N LEU A 236 -12.77 0.82 2.17
CA LEU A 236 -12.70 -0.25 1.20
C LEU A 236 -12.91 0.31 -0.21
N LYS A 237 -12.00 -0.02 -1.14
CA LYS A 237 -12.05 0.46 -2.53
C LYS A 237 -12.23 -0.69 -3.52
N PRO A 238 -13.37 -1.29 -3.67
CA PRO A 238 -13.64 -2.29 -4.70
C PRO A 238 -13.94 -1.64 -6.06
N ASN A 239 -13.70 -2.38 -7.13
CA ASN A 239 -14.37 -2.15 -8.40
C ASN A 239 -15.78 -2.76 -8.39
N ARG A 240 -16.57 -2.57 -9.48
CA ARG A 240 -17.93 -3.10 -9.60
C ARG A 240 -18.02 -4.60 -9.29
N MET A 241 -17.16 -5.42 -9.92
CA MET A 241 -17.19 -6.88 -9.77
C MET A 241 -16.79 -7.35 -8.36
N GLU A 242 -15.81 -6.67 -7.78
CA GLU A 242 -15.38 -6.92 -6.40
C GLU A 242 -16.45 -6.51 -5.40
N ALA A 243 -17.14 -5.38 -5.64
CA ALA A 243 -18.27 -4.93 -4.84
C ALA A 243 -19.44 -5.91 -4.90
N GLU A 244 -19.78 -6.43 -6.08
CA GLU A 244 -20.78 -7.50 -6.24
C GLU A 244 -20.43 -8.73 -5.40
N LEU A 245 -19.19 -9.19 -5.48
CA LEU A 245 -18.73 -10.37 -4.76
C LEU A 245 -18.75 -10.17 -3.23
N LEU A 246 -18.23 -9.03 -2.75
CA LEU A 246 -18.10 -8.77 -1.32
C LEU A 246 -19.46 -8.44 -0.68
N SER A 247 -20.36 -7.77 -1.41
CA SER A 247 -21.70 -7.43 -0.93
C SER A 247 -22.71 -8.58 -1.11
N GLY A 248 -22.55 -9.38 -2.17
CA GLY A 248 -23.55 -10.34 -2.64
C GLY A 248 -24.68 -9.71 -3.46
N VAL A 249 -24.55 -8.44 -3.84
CA VAL A 249 -25.53 -7.69 -4.65
C VAL A 249 -25.05 -7.62 -6.09
N THR A 250 -25.84 -8.09 -7.05
CA THR A 250 -25.55 -7.90 -8.49
C THR A 250 -25.81 -6.45 -8.86
N ILE A 251 -24.84 -5.77 -9.45
CA ILE A 251 -24.88 -4.34 -9.80
C ILE A 251 -25.24 -4.17 -11.28
N ARG A 252 -26.44 -3.79 -11.57
CA ARG A 252 -26.96 -3.52 -12.93
C ARG A 252 -27.13 -2.02 -13.20
N ASP A 253 -27.47 -1.26 -12.16
CA ASP A 253 -27.75 0.16 -12.21
C ASP A 253 -27.25 0.89 -10.95
N GLU A 254 -27.47 2.20 -10.88
CA GLU A 254 -27.05 3.05 -9.79
C GLU A 254 -27.70 2.65 -8.44
N THR A 255 -28.97 2.19 -8.47
CA THR A 255 -29.66 1.75 -7.27
C THR A 255 -28.99 0.51 -6.67
N ASP A 256 -28.52 -0.39 -7.52
CA ASP A 256 -27.79 -1.59 -7.07
C ASP A 256 -26.39 -1.24 -6.54
N VAL A 257 -25.71 -0.20 -7.09
CA VAL A 257 -24.45 0.33 -6.52
C VAL A 257 -24.68 0.82 -5.08
N GLN A 258 -25.73 1.62 -4.85
CA GLN A 258 -26.08 2.12 -3.51
C GLN A 258 -26.40 0.95 -2.55
N LYS A 259 -27.15 -0.06 -3.01
CA LYS A 259 -27.42 -1.25 -2.19
C LYS A 259 -26.13 -2.02 -1.85
N ALA A 260 -25.23 -2.20 -2.81
CA ALA A 260 -23.96 -2.88 -2.58
C ALA A 260 -23.09 -2.12 -1.57
N ALA A 261 -22.99 -0.79 -1.72
CA ALA A 261 -22.29 0.07 -0.75
C ALA A 261 -22.89 -0.06 0.65
N LYS A 262 -24.23 0.04 0.77
CA LYS A 262 -24.92 -0.09 2.05
C LYS A 262 -24.66 -1.44 2.72
N VAL A 263 -24.70 -2.54 1.99
CA VAL A 263 -24.40 -3.88 2.53
C VAL A 263 -22.97 -3.93 3.08
N LEU A 264 -21.99 -3.32 2.39
CA LEU A 264 -20.61 -3.28 2.87
C LEU A 264 -20.45 -2.41 4.13
N LEU A 265 -21.15 -1.28 4.19
CA LEU A 265 -21.22 -0.43 5.39
C LEU A 265 -21.89 -1.15 6.56
N ASP A 266 -23.00 -1.86 6.31
CA ASP A 266 -23.71 -2.67 7.32
C ASP A 266 -22.85 -3.84 7.83
N LYS A 267 -21.86 -4.33 7.03
CA LYS A 267 -20.85 -5.30 7.46
C LYS A 267 -19.71 -4.67 8.29
N GLY A 268 -19.73 -3.37 8.53
CA GLY A 268 -18.83 -2.67 9.45
C GLY A 268 -17.77 -1.79 8.79
N VAL A 269 -17.62 -1.81 7.47
CA VAL A 269 -16.74 -0.88 6.76
C VAL A 269 -17.22 0.56 7.02
N GLN A 270 -16.31 1.49 7.33
CA GLN A 270 -16.73 2.86 7.66
C GLN A 270 -16.97 3.71 6.41
N GLN A 271 -16.23 3.47 5.34
CA GLN A 271 -16.33 4.19 4.06
C GLN A 271 -16.10 3.23 2.89
N VAL A 272 -16.91 3.34 1.85
CA VAL A 272 -16.82 2.50 0.65
C VAL A 272 -16.66 3.37 -0.58
N TYR A 273 -15.71 3.00 -1.47
CA TYR A 273 -15.37 3.71 -2.71
C TYR A 273 -15.46 2.73 -3.88
N ILE A 274 -16.62 2.66 -4.56
CA ILE A 274 -16.83 1.72 -5.67
C ILE A 274 -16.42 2.37 -6.98
N SER A 275 -15.35 1.87 -7.60
CA SER A 275 -14.94 2.29 -8.94
C SER A 275 -15.78 1.61 -10.01
N LEU A 276 -16.26 2.39 -10.99
CA LEU A 276 -17.24 1.97 -12.00
C LEU A 276 -16.70 2.15 -13.43
N GLY A 277 -15.38 2.19 -13.59
CA GLY A 277 -14.72 2.38 -14.89
C GLY A 277 -15.10 3.72 -15.52
N SER A 278 -15.59 3.69 -16.77
CA SER A 278 -16.05 4.89 -17.49
C SER A 278 -17.21 5.62 -16.81
N ASP A 279 -17.93 4.92 -15.94
CA ASP A 279 -19.05 5.52 -15.19
C ASP A 279 -18.57 6.30 -13.95
N GLY A 280 -17.26 6.29 -13.64
CA GLY A 280 -16.63 7.07 -12.59
C GLY A 280 -16.58 6.36 -11.23
N LEU A 281 -16.90 7.05 -10.13
CA LEU A 281 -16.78 6.56 -8.77
C LEU A 281 -18.05 6.85 -7.97
N TYR A 282 -18.47 5.89 -7.15
CA TYR A 282 -19.45 6.09 -6.08
C TYR A 282 -18.76 5.94 -4.72
N ALA A 283 -19.01 6.87 -3.80
CA ALA A 283 -18.51 6.78 -2.43
C ALA A 283 -19.65 7.03 -1.43
N GLU A 284 -19.63 6.28 -0.31
CA GLU A 284 -20.61 6.43 0.78
C GLU A 284 -19.97 6.09 2.12
N ASP A 285 -20.39 6.76 3.19
CA ASP A 285 -19.94 6.50 4.56
C ASP A 285 -21.09 6.02 5.48
N GLN A 286 -20.74 5.58 6.68
CA GLN A 286 -21.72 5.11 7.68
C GLN A 286 -22.70 6.18 8.14
N ALA A 287 -22.42 7.48 7.94
CA ALA A 287 -23.35 8.58 8.22
C ALA A 287 -24.38 8.79 7.09
N GLY A 288 -24.32 7.99 6.02
CA GLY A 288 -25.19 8.11 4.85
C GLY A 288 -24.80 9.25 3.91
N ARG A 289 -23.63 9.87 4.10
CA ARG A 289 -23.11 10.86 3.16
C ARG A 289 -22.57 10.13 1.94
N HIS A 290 -23.03 10.50 0.78
CA HIS A 290 -22.60 9.87 -0.46
C HIS A 290 -22.28 10.89 -1.55
N VAL A 291 -21.44 10.50 -2.49
CA VAL A 291 -21.06 11.29 -3.66
C VAL A 291 -20.89 10.39 -4.87
N ARG A 292 -21.31 10.91 -6.01
CA ARG A 292 -21.09 10.32 -7.34
C ARG A 292 -20.17 11.24 -8.13
N LEU A 293 -18.99 10.74 -8.48
CA LEU A 293 -18.02 11.47 -9.30
C LEU A 293 -17.98 10.87 -10.70
N PRO A 294 -18.20 11.67 -11.75
CA PRO A 294 -18.10 11.18 -13.13
C PRO A 294 -16.63 10.91 -13.51
N CYS A 295 -16.39 9.97 -14.40
CA CYS A 295 -15.07 9.78 -14.96
C CYS A 295 -14.74 10.95 -15.93
N PRO A 296 -13.55 11.59 -15.80
CA PRO A 296 -13.10 12.55 -16.80
C PRO A 296 -13.00 11.91 -18.18
N LYS A 297 -13.45 12.62 -19.21
CA LYS A 297 -13.28 12.16 -20.60
C LYS A 297 -11.83 12.38 -21.04
N VAL A 298 -11.07 11.30 -21.11
CA VAL A 298 -9.67 11.30 -21.53
C VAL A 298 -9.45 10.24 -22.60
N GLN A 299 -8.46 10.45 -23.46
CA GLN A 299 -8.01 9.39 -24.37
C GLN A 299 -7.24 8.36 -23.55
N VAL A 300 -7.78 7.16 -23.42
CA VAL A 300 -7.13 6.07 -22.67
C VAL A 300 -5.97 5.53 -23.52
N VAL A 301 -4.75 5.65 -23.02
CA VAL A 301 -3.55 5.05 -23.62
C VAL A 301 -3.27 3.69 -22.98
N ASN A 302 -3.45 3.57 -21.68
CA ASN A 302 -3.34 2.33 -20.91
C ASN A 302 -4.26 2.45 -19.67
N ALA A 303 -5.02 1.39 -19.39
CA ALA A 303 -5.93 1.33 -18.23
C ALA A 303 -5.28 0.66 -16.99
N THR A 304 -4.09 0.08 -17.14
CA THR A 304 -3.37 -0.59 -16.03
C THR A 304 -3.01 0.43 -14.94
N GLY A 305 -3.29 0.09 -13.68
CA GLY A 305 -3.03 0.97 -12.54
C GLY A 305 -4.05 2.09 -12.32
N GLY A 306 -5.07 2.24 -13.20
CA GLY A 306 -6.14 3.23 -13.00
C GLY A 306 -6.96 2.98 -11.72
N GLY A 307 -7.17 1.71 -11.37
CA GLY A 307 -7.77 1.32 -10.10
C GLY A 307 -6.91 1.73 -8.89
N ASP A 308 -5.60 1.52 -9.00
CA ASP A 308 -4.63 1.84 -7.93
C ASP A 308 -4.58 3.35 -7.68
N ALA A 309 -4.70 4.16 -8.74
CA ALA A 309 -4.73 5.62 -8.64
C ALA A 309 -5.98 6.15 -7.88
N ILE A 310 -7.10 5.45 -7.91
CA ILE A 310 -8.32 5.86 -7.17
C ILE A 310 -8.13 5.76 -5.64
N CYS A 311 -7.24 4.90 -5.15
CA CYS A 311 -6.90 4.83 -3.72
C CYS A 311 -6.41 6.19 -3.17
N LEU A 312 -5.88 7.07 -4.04
CA LEU A 312 -5.36 8.39 -3.69
C LEU A 312 -6.44 9.37 -3.23
N LEU A 313 -7.68 9.23 -3.71
CA LEU A 313 -8.77 10.12 -3.35
C LEU A 313 -9.08 10.10 -1.83
N TYR A 314 -8.73 9.01 -1.17
CA TYR A 314 -8.91 8.88 0.28
C TYR A 314 -7.72 9.41 1.09
N THR A 315 -6.52 9.38 0.51
CA THR A 315 -5.26 9.60 1.22
C THR A 315 -4.76 11.03 1.12
N SER A 316 -5.18 11.79 0.11
CA SER A 316 -4.74 13.17 -0.08
C SER A 316 -5.65 14.14 0.69
N PRO A 317 -5.12 15.10 1.48
CA PRO A 317 -5.91 16.12 2.12
C PRO A 317 -6.67 16.93 1.04
N SER A 318 -7.95 17.21 1.30
CA SER A 318 -8.76 18.02 0.39
C SER A 318 -8.09 19.38 0.14
N PRO A 319 -8.10 19.93 -1.08
CA PRO A 319 -7.63 21.30 -1.34
C PRO A 319 -8.28 22.37 -0.43
N ARG A 320 -9.38 22.04 0.23
CA ARG A 320 -10.04 22.92 1.22
C ARG A 320 -9.32 22.94 2.57
N ASP A 321 -8.57 21.89 2.91
CA ASP A 321 -7.84 21.81 4.18
C ASP A 321 -6.52 22.59 4.14
N ILE A 322 -6.00 22.88 2.94
CA ILE A 322 -4.80 23.70 2.72
C ILE A 322 -5.10 25.21 2.82
N SER A 323 -6.35 25.64 2.71
CA SER A 323 -6.75 27.06 2.76
C SER A 323 -6.92 27.63 4.17
N GLY A 324 -6.74 26.82 5.22
CA GLY A 324 -6.92 27.21 6.63
C GLY A 324 -5.69 27.76 7.35
N SER A 325 -4.51 27.79 6.69
CA SER A 325 -3.29 28.39 7.25
C SER A 325 -2.87 29.63 6.45
N ARG A 326 -3.48 30.74 6.77
CA ARG A 326 -2.94 32.10 6.56
C ARG A 326 -3.03 32.88 7.86
#